data_c765458730362c24e67a60687c3a84f4
#
_entry.id   c765458730362c24e67a60687c3a84f4
#
_cell.length_a   1.000
_cell.length_b   1.000
_cell.length_c   1.000
_cell.angle_alpha   90.00
_cell.angle_beta   90.00
_cell.angle_gamma   90.00
#
_symmetry.space_group_name_H-M   'P 1'
#
loop_
_entity.id
_entity.type
_entity.pdbx_description
1 polymer ?
#
loop_
_entity_poly.entity_id
_entity_poly.type
_entity_poly.pdbx_seq_one_letter_code
_entity_poly.pdbx_strand_id
1 'polypeptide(L)'
;VTLHLLRRAAWPLLGTCLFGLAAAAPATLTLDTTRATPLPPTVIGGFNYGNWMPVVEAQKDLRSVAPTLLRFPGGNVGDENDLTAANFVPLKSNLELLTTGPKPPALMVQTRVFGGKPGAKNAPEDAAQAARDAQAQQLQVAYWEIGNEPDLYSVNRGDASWTPERYCDTFRAQRQAILKVDPGAKFAGPAVSNTGDGAVNFLSRFVKNCGDIVDLLTWHEYPTDGTRSDAEALSSVSVIDRDVKRFRALLDSQESNPLGYTRHTPLGVTEYSLSYVSARPRHLSDQVGALWAAEATARLAEQGVSVAAYFALQATGAHGLVDLAGIPRPTLYAFQQLRHLTGEGRPLTSDDPALWLHAAQEGALLTVLATNTATEAHPLSTALPGYQLIGGKTFTEKTVEEEDDMVRLPLGATLDLPARSLTRLVYKRQ
;
A
#
# COMPACT_ATOMS: atom_id res chain seq x y z
N VAL A 1 18.77 84.59 35.37
CA VAL A 1 19.89 84.26 34.51
C VAL A 1 20.18 82.80 34.72
N THR A 2 19.72 81.88 33.82
CA THR A 2 20.01 80.46 33.93
C THR A 2 20.35 79.91 32.52
N LEU A 3 21.61 79.47 32.33
CA LEU A 3 22.13 78.89 31.12
C LEU A 3 21.49 77.45 30.93
N HIS A 4 20.95 77.18 29.75
CA HIS A 4 20.59 75.83 29.28
C HIS A 4 21.77 75.28 28.45
N LEU A 5 22.33 74.18 28.94
CA LEU A 5 23.29 73.33 28.22
C LEU A 5 22.50 72.33 27.31
N LEU A 6 22.69 72.43 26.00
CA LEU A 6 22.25 71.53 24.97
C LEU A 6 23.15 70.25 24.99
N ARG A 7 22.63 69.12 25.41
CA ARG A 7 23.25 67.83 25.20
C ARG A 7 22.88 67.30 23.80
N ARG A 8 23.84 67.10 22.94
CA ARG A 8 23.70 66.37 21.68
C ARG A 8 23.62 64.89 21.99
N ALA A 9 22.48 64.25 21.66
CA ALA A 9 22.33 62.82 21.65
C ALA A 9 22.90 62.23 20.36
N ALA A 10 23.93 61.40 20.47
CA ALA A 10 24.41 60.56 19.36
C ALA A 10 23.50 59.34 19.22
N TRP A 11 22.88 59.15 18.08
CA TRP A 11 22.15 57.95 17.73
C TRP A 11 23.14 56.87 17.27
N PRO A 12 23.07 55.63 17.80
CA PRO A 12 23.85 54.54 17.21
C PRO A 12 23.20 54.12 15.90
N LEU A 13 23.98 54.10 14.85
CA LEU A 13 23.64 53.42 13.58
C LEU A 13 23.49 51.91 13.87
N LEU A 14 22.27 51.40 13.96
CA LEU A 14 21.99 49.98 13.89
C LEU A 14 22.29 49.51 12.46
N GLY A 15 23.44 48.88 12.29
CA GLY A 15 23.76 48.11 11.08
C GLY A 15 22.83 46.92 11.01
N THR A 16 21.84 46.95 10.13
CA THR A 16 21.05 45.77 9.73
C THR A 16 21.97 44.79 9.01
N CYS A 17 22.46 43.78 9.72
CA CYS A 17 23.01 42.59 9.07
C CYS A 17 21.86 41.89 8.33
N LEU A 18 21.74 42.12 7.03
CA LEU A 18 20.99 41.24 6.13
C LEU A 18 21.72 39.89 6.10
N PHE A 19 21.30 38.95 6.94
CA PHE A 19 21.60 37.54 6.70
C PHE A 19 20.86 37.16 5.42
N GLY A 20 21.58 37.18 4.30
CA GLY A 20 21.10 36.51 3.10
C GLY A 20 20.91 35.04 3.45
N LEU A 21 19.67 34.56 3.47
CA LEU A 21 19.37 33.15 3.44
C LEU A 21 20.04 32.60 2.17
N ALA A 22 21.17 31.92 2.34
CA ALA A 22 21.74 31.14 1.25
C ALA A 22 20.69 30.13 0.82
N ALA A 23 20.22 30.19 -0.43
CA ALA A 23 19.35 29.15 -0.98
C ALA A 23 20.06 27.81 -0.82
N ALA A 24 19.35 26.80 -0.30
CA ALA A 24 19.89 25.46 -0.21
C ALA A 24 20.33 24.97 -1.59
N ALA A 25 21.47 24.30 -1.67
CA ALA A 25 21.89 23.70 -2.93
C ALA A 25 20.85 22.65 -3.35
N PRO A 26 20.53 22.53 -4.67
CA PRO A 26 19.59 21.54 -5.14
C PRO A 26 20.08 20.13 -4.81
N ALA A 27 19.19 19.29 -4.28
CA ALA A 27 19.45 17.88 -4.07
C ALA A 27 19.83 17.17 -5.37
N THR A 28 20.80 16.26 -5.33
CA THR A 28 21.27 15.53 -6.50
C THR A 28 20.76 14.09 -6.53
N LEU A 29 20.47 13.58 -7.73
CA LEU A 29 20.00 12.21 -7.95
C LEU A 29 21.16 11.29 -8.32
N THR A 30 21.25 10.14 -7.66
CA THR A 30 22.19 9.07 -8.01
C THR A 30 21.42 7.78 -8.31
N LEU A 31 21.44 7.35 -9.57
CA LEU A 31 20.77 6.13 -10.07
C LEU A 31 21.78 4.99 -10.20
N ASP A 32 21.47 3.85 -9.56
CA ASP A 32 22.20 2.61 -9.78
C ASP A 32 21.59 1.83 -10.96
N THR A 33 22.25 1.85 -12.11
CA THR A 33 21.79 1.14 -13.31
C THR A 33 22.23 -0.33 -13.35
N THR A 34 23.02 -0.78 -12.38
CA THR A 34 23.56 -2.16 -12.35
C THR A 34 22.63 -3.14 -11.63
N ARG A 35 21.79 -2.64 -10.72
CA ARG A 35 20.80 -3.44 -9.99
C ARG A 35 19.40 -3.20 -10.53
N ALA A 36 18.62 -4.27 -10.61
CA ALA A 36 17.22 -4.23 -11.03
C ALA A 36 16.41 -5.22 -10.21
N THR A 37 15.22 -4.82 -9.81
CA THR A 37 14.24 -5.66 -9.11
C THR A 37 12.90 -5.56 -9.84
N PRO A 38 12.31 -6.66 -10.33
CA PRO A 38 10.98 -6.62 -10.91
C PRO A 38 9.96 -6.07 -9.90
N LEU A 39 9.18 -5.07 -10.31
CA LEU A 39 8.12 -4.51 -9.47
C LEU A 39 6.82 -5.26 -9.75
N PRO A 40 6.23 -5.98 -8.77
CA PRO A 40 5.01 -6.74 -8.98
C PRO A 40 3.81 -5.80 -9.20
N PRO A 41 3.09 -5.89 -10.34
CA PRO A 41 1.88 -5.10 -10.56
C PRO A 41 0.82 -5.33 -9.47
N THR A 42 0.75 -6.54 -8.92
CA THR A 42 -0.15 -6.94 -7.82
C THR A 42 0.14 -6.26 -6.47
N VAL A 43 1.24 -5.52 -6.38
CA VAL A 43 1.56 -4.62 -5.26
C VAL A 43 1.18 -3.18 -5.61
N ILE A 44 1.59 -2.71 -6.81
CA ILE A 44 1.38 -1.31 -7.23
C ILE A 44 -0.10 -0.96 -7.35
N GLY A 45 -0.93 -1.87 -7.87
CA GLY A 45 -2.37 -1.65 -8.10
C GLY A 45 -3.25 -2.65 -7.36
N GLY A 46 -2.87 -3.09 -6.17
CA GLY A 46 -3.66 -3.99 -5.37
C GLY A 46 -4.55 -3.26 -4.36
N PHE A 47 -5.83 -3.67 -4.27
CA PHE A 47 -6.82 -3.02 -3.42
C PHE A 47 -7.78 -4.02 -2.78
N ASN A 48 -8.25 -3.69 -1.57
CA ASN A 48 -9.40 -4.35 -0.97
C ASN A 48 -10.68 -3.87 -1.64
N TYR A 49 -11.56 -4.82 -1.93
CA TYR A 49 -12.84 -4.60 -2.59
C TYR A 49 -13.94 -5.47 -1.95
N GLY A 50 -15.15 -4.93 -1.84
CA GLY A 50 -16.35 -5.66 -1.42
C GLY A 50 -17.58 -5.24 -2.20
N ASN A 51 -18.57 -6.15 -2.33
CA ASN A 51 -19.80 -5.88 -3.09
C ASN A 51 -20.68 -4.75 -2.50
N TRP A 52 -20.36 -4.30 -1.30
CA TRP A 52 -21.00 -3.14 -0.65
C TRP A 52 -20.47 -1.80 -1.18
N MET A 53 -19.41 -1.81 -2.01
CA MET A 53 -18.81 -0.63 -2.61
C MET A 53 -19.56 -0.27 -3.91
N PRO A 54 -20.16 0.94 -4.04
CA PRO A 54 -20.83 1.39 -5.24
C PRO A 54 -19.84 1.84 -6.34
N VAL A 55 -19.03 0.90 -6.83
CA VAL A 55 -17.91 1.18 -7.77
C VAL A 55 -18.36 1.75 -9.11
N VAL A 56 -19.63 1.59 -9.48
CA VAL A 56 -20.19 2.09 -10.74
C VAL A 56 -20.15 3.60 -10.77
N GLU A 57 -20.56 4.26 -9.70
CA GLU A 57 -20.60 5.72 -9.57
C GLU A 57 -19.19 6.35 -9.57
N ALA A 58 -18.20 5.63 -9.05
CA ALA A 58 -16.81 6.07 -9.00
C ALA A 58 -15.93 5.44 -10.09
N GLN A 59 -16.52 4.82 -11.11
CA GLN A 59 -15.80 4.02 -12.10
C GLN A 59 -14.63 4.78 -12.75
N LYS A 60 -14.83 6.03 -13.16
CA LYS A 60 -13.79 6.83 -13.81
C LYS A 60 -12.55 6.94 -12.92
N ASP A 61 -12.76 7.31 -11.67
CA ASP A 61 -11.70 7.54 -10.70
C ASP A 61 -11.00 6.23 -10.31
N LEU A 62 -11.78 5.18 -10.05
CA LEU A 62 -11.22 3.87 -9.68
C LEU A 62 -10.43 3.22 -10.83
N ARG A 63 -10.83 3.41 -12.08
CA ARG A 63 -10.05 2.97 -13.26
C ARG A 63 -8.76 3.77 -13.44
N SER A 64 -8.74 5.02 -12.99
CA SER A 64 -7.56 5.88 -13.13
C SER A 64 -6.33 5.40 -12.35
N VAL A 65 -6.52 4.55 -11.34
CA VAL A 65 -5.41 3.92 -10.60
C VAL A 65 -5.00 2.56 -11.15
N ALA A 66 -5.64 2.11 -12.24
CA ALA A 66 -5.35 0.84 -12.93
C ALA A 66 -5.26 -0.37 -11.98
N PRO A 67 -6.36 -0.81 -11.35
CA PRO A 67 -6.33 -1.94 -10.43
C PRO A 67 -5.78 -3.19 -11.11
N THR A 68 -4.88 -3.90 -10.43
CA THR A 68 -4.20 -5.11 -10.92
C THR A 68 -4.44 -6.32 -10.02
N LEU A 69 -4.91 -6.07 -8.79
CA LEU A 69 -5.34 -7.09 -7.84
C LEU A 69 -6.53 -6.56 -7.03
N LEU A 70 -7.54 -7.41 -6.84
CA LEU A 70 -8.63 -7.16 -5.89
C LEU A 70 -8.68 -8.28 -4.84
N ARG A 71 -8.63 -7.91 -3.55
CA ARG A 71 -8.90 -8.80 -2.42
C ARG A 71 -10.36 -8.68 -2.02
N PHE A 72 -11.12 -9.77 -2.13
CA PHE A 72 -12.57 -9.84 -1.96
C PHE A 72 -12.96 -10.90 -0.90
N PRO A 73 -13.97 -10.66 -0.06
CA PRO A 73 -14.78 -9.44 0.10
C PRO A 73 -14.10 -8.37 0.96
N GLY A 74 -12.88 -8.61 1.39
CA GLY A 74 -11.99 -7.69 2.10
C GLY A 74 -12.36 -7.49 3.58
N GLY A 75 -11.45 -7.89 4.48
CA GLY A 75 -11.52 -7.60 5.89
C GLY A 75 -12.62 -8.34 6.65
N ASN A 76 -13.13 -7.68 7.70
CA ASN A 76 -14.15 -8.23 8.59
C ASN A 76 -15.44 -8.65 7.88
N VAL A 77 -15.75 -8.04 6.73
CA VAL A 77 -16.92 -8.42 5.92
C VAL A 77 -16.89 -9.89 5.54
N GLY A 78 -15.72 -10.46 5.26
CA GLY A 78 -15.57 -11.88 4.92
C GLY A 78 -15.73 -12.82 6.12
N ASP A 79 -15.48 -12.34 7.34
CA ASP A 79 -15.71 -13.13 8.56
C ASP A 79 -17.18 -13.09 9.03
N GLU A 80 -17.87 -11.98 8.73
CA GLU A 80 -19.24 -11.74 9.23
C GLU A 80 -20.31 -12.22 8.27
N ASN A 81 -19.99 -12.30 6.97
CA ASN A 81 -20.94 -12.68 5.93
C ASN A 81 -20.56 -14.00 5.26
N ASP A 82 -21.58 -14.71 4.83
CA ASP A 82 -21.40 -15.97 4.12
C ASP A 82 -20.99 -15.70 2.66
N LEU A 83 -20.00 -16.42 2.17
CA LEU A 83 -19.58 -16.39 0.78
C LEU A 83 -20.45 -17.40 -0.02
N THR A 84 -21.25 -16.90 -0.94
CA THR A 84 -22.23 -17.68 -1.70
C THR A 84 -22.20 -17.30 -3.18
N ALA A 85 -22.87 -18.07 -4.04
CA ALA A 85 -23.01 -17.79 -5.47
C ALA A 85 -23.49 -16.35 -5.75
N ALA A 86 -24.38 -15.81 -4.91
CA ALA A 86 -24.89 -14.44 -5.05
C ALA A 86 -23.80 -13.34 -4.93
N ASN A 87 -22.67 -13.65 -4.28
CA ASN A 87 -21.57 -12.71 -4.16
C ASN A 87 -20.69 -12.65 -5.43
N PHE A 88 -20.59 -13.76 -6.17
CA PHE A 88 -19.70 -13.86 -7.33
C PHE A 88 -20.25 -13.22 -8.59
N VAL A 89 -21.58 -13.09 -8.73
CA VAL A 89 -22.21 -12.43 -9.89
C VAL A 89 -21.84 -10.93 -9.95
N PRO A 90 -22.11 -10.10 -8.91
CA PRO A 90 -21.70 -8.70 -8.94
C PRO A 90 -20.17 -8.54 -8.91
N LEU A 91 -19.43 -9.45 -8.26
CA LEU A 91 -17.97 -9.44 -8.30
C LEU A 91 -17.45 -9.53 -9.74
N LYS A 92 -17.97 -10.46 -10.55
CA LYS A 92 -17.58 -10.59 -11.96
C LYS A 92 -17.83 -9.30 -12.74
N SER A 93 -19.04 -8.72 -12.64
CA SER A 93 -19.40 -7.50 -13.34
C SER A 93 -18.50 -6.32 -12.93
N ASN A 94 -18.19 -6.19 -11.63
CA ASN A 94 -17.33 -5.13 -11.13
C ASN A 94 -15.85 -5.35 -11.49
N LEU A 95 -15.40 -6.59 -11.56
CA LEU A 95 -14.06 -6.91 -12.06
C LEU A 95 -13.89 -6.49 -13.52
N GLU A 96 -14.88 -6.80 -14.36
CA GLU A 96 -14.93 -6.37 -15.77
C GLU A 96 -14.97 -4.83 -15.88
N LEU A 97 -15.78 -4.18 -15.06
CA LEU A 97 -15.89 -2.71 -14.99
C LEU A 97 -14.56 -2.04 -14.64
N LEU A 98 -13.81 -2.61 -13.72
CA LEU A 98 -12.52 -2.07 -13.24
C LEU A 98 -11.32 -2.47 -14.10
N THR A 99 -11.52 -3.33 -15.10
CA THR A 99 -10.46 -3.75 -16.03
C THR A 99 -10.01 -2.58 -16.91
N THR A 100 -8.72 -2.28 -16.88
CA THR A 100 -8.10 -1.19 -17.66
C THR A 100 -7.11 -1.69 -18.72
N GLY A 101 -6.62 -2.92 -18.57
CA GLY A 101 -5.66 -3.57 -19.48
C GLY A 101 -6.27 -4.76 -20.22
N PRO A 102 -5.43 -5.58 -20.88
CA PRO A 102 -5.89 -6.74 -21.63
C PRO A 102 -6.39 -7.90 -20.76
N LYS A 103 -6.10 -7.84 -19.46
CA LYS A 103 -6.54 -8.83 -18.47
C LYS A 103 -7.24 -8.15 -17.31
N PRO A 104 -8.23 -8.80 -16.69
CA PRO A 104 -8.83 -8.29 -15.46
C PRO A 104 -7.80 -8.30 -14.32
N PRO A 105 -8.03 -7.51 -13.26
CA PRO A 105 -7.26 -7.60 -12.02
C PRO A 105 -7.20 -9.05 -11.51
N ALA A 106 -6.05 -9.47 -10.97
CA ALA A 106 -5.94 -10.74 -10.26
C ALA A 106 -6.92 -10.74 -9.08
N LEU A 107 -7.51 -11.90 -8.78
CA LEU A 107 -8.51 -12.01 -7.73
C LEU A 107 -7.96 -12.83 -6.57
N MET A 108 -7.96 -12.26 -5.38
CA MET A 108 -7.79 -12.97 -4.11
C MET A 108 -9.16 -13.06 -3.42
N VAL A 109 -9.58 -14.27 -3.08
CA VAL A 109 -10.88 -14.49 -2.43
C VAL A 109 -10.66 -14.97 -1.00
N GLN A 110 -11.19 -14.24 -0.04
CA GLN A 110 -11.18 -14.59 1.36
C GLN A 110 -12.33 -15.59 1.66
N THR A 111 -12.02 -16.71 2.27
CA THR A 111 -13.04 -17.64 2.79
C THR A 111 -13.40 -17.29 4.23
N ARG A 112 -14.63 -17.60 4.62
CA ARG A 112 -15.07 -17.45 6.00
C ARG A 112 -14.53 -18.59 6.86
N VAL A 113 -13.92 -18.25 8.02
CA VAL A 113 -13.50 -19.25 9.03
C VAL A 113 -14.19 -19.03 10.38
N PHE A 114 -14.57 -17.77 10.70
CA PHE A 114 -15.24 -17.47 11.95
C PHE A 114 -16.73 -17.84 11.89
N GLY A 115 -17.20 -18.65 12.84
CA GLY A 115 -18.61 -19.04 12.95
C GLY A 115 -19.49 -17.84 13.33
N GLY A 116 -19.44 -17.45 14.58
CA GLY A 116 -20.07 -16.24 15.14
C GLY A 116 -21.60 -16.26 15.22
N LYS A 117 -22.29 -17.00 14.37
CA LYS A 117 -23.76 -17.16 14.34
C LYS A 117 -24.17 -18.59 13.97
N PRO A 118 -25.34 -19.07 14.43
CA PRO A 118 -25.89 -20.34 13.95
C PRO A 118 -26.06 -20.36 12.44
N GLY A 119 -25.62 -21.47 11.79
CA GLY A 119 -25.72 -21.65 10.35
C GLY A 119 -24.74 -20.84 9.50
N ALA A 120 -23.70 -20.26 10.12
CA ALA A 120 -22.60 -19.64 9.39
C ALA A 120 -21.93 -20.63 8.43
N LYS A 121 -21.67 -20.19 7.20
CA LYS A 121 -21.01 -21.00 6.17
C LYS A 121 -19.49 -20.89 6.30
N ASN A 122 -18.93 -21.58 7.26
CA ASN A 122 -17.50 -21.59 7.59
C ASN A 122 -16.87 -22.99 7.61
N ALA A 123 -17.65 -24.01 7.23
CA ALA A 123 -17.14 -25.37 7.10
C ALA A 123 -16.25 -25.54 5.86
N PRO A 124 -15.38 -26.57 5.81
CA PRO A 124 -14.58 -26.86 4.62
C PRO A 124 -15.42 -27.06 3.34
N GLU A 125 -16.62 -27.66 3.47
CA GLU A 125 -17.56 -27.87 2.37
C GLU A 125 -18.10 -26.54 1.80
N ASP A 126 -18.29 -25.54 2.65
CA ASP A 126 -18.71 -24.18 2.23
C ASP A 126 -17.60 -23.49 1.44
N ALA A 127 -16.34 -23.63 1.84
CA ALA A 127 -15.19 -23.13 1.09
C ALA A 127 -15.06 -23.82 -0.27
N ALA A 128 -15.29 -25.15 -0.34
CA ALA A 128 -15.34 -25.89 -1.60
C ALA A 128 -16.53 -25.44 -2.48
N GLN A 129 -17.68 -25.10 -1.87
CA GLN A 129 -18.83 -24.57 -2.61
C GLN A 129 -18.50 -23.20 -3.18
N ALA A 130 -17.84 -22.30 -2.42
CA ALA A 130 -17.38 -21.03 -2.94
C ALA A 130 -16.44 -21.17 -4.15
N ALA A 131 -15.56 -22.18 -4.14
CA ALA A 131 -14.71 -22.49 -5.30
C ALA A 131 -15.52 -22.93 -6.52
N ARG A 132 -16.54 -23.76 -6.37
CA ARG A 132 -17.46 -24.13 -7.46
C ARG A 132 -18.23 -22.92 -7.99
N ASP A 133 -18.69 -22.06 -7.07
CA ASP A 133 -19.45 -20.85 -7.43
C ASP A 133 -18.57 -19.85 -8.22
N ALA A 134 -17.31 -19.68 -7.84
CA ALA A 134 -16.34 -18.88 -8.58
C ALA A 134 -16.08 -19.46 -9.99
N GLN A 135 -15.88 -20.77 -10.10
CA GLN A 135 -15.70 -21.47 -11.39
C GLN A 135 -16.95 -21.34 -12.29
N ALA A 136 -18.15 -21.43 -11.73
CA ALA A 136 -19.41 -21.23 -12.47
C ALA A 136 -19.51 -19.82 -13.08
N GLN A 137 -18.90 -18.82 -12.45
CA GLN A 137 -18.78 -17.46 -12.98
C GLN A 137 -17.54 -17.26 -13.87
N GLN A 138 -16.75 -18.30 -14.12
CA GLN A 138 -15.49 -18.25 -14.90
C GLN A 138 -14.44 -17.29 -14.28
N LEU A 139 -14.49 -17.10 -12.95
CA LEU A 139 -13.52 -16.30 -12.22
C LEU A 139 -12.24 -17.08 -12.00
N GLN A 140 -11.09 -16.45 -12.29
CA GLN A 140 -9.77 -17.00 -12.03
C GLN A 140 -9.30 -16.46 -10.67
N VAL A 141 -9.34 -17.33 -9.65
CA VAL A 141 -8.87 -16.97 -8.30
C VAL A 141 -7.38 -17.24 -8.20
N ALA A 142 -6.59 -16.17 -8.04
CA ALA A 142 -5.14 -16.27 -7.88
C ALA A 142 -4.74 -16.86 -6.53
N TYR A 143 -5.46 -16.48 -5.46
CA TYR A 143 -5.27 -17.00 -4.11
C TYR A 143 -6.61 -17.09 -3.38
N TRP A 144 -6.78 -18.20 -2.64
CA TRP A 144 -7.80 -18.33 -1.61
C TRP A 144 -7.15 -17.95 -0.27
N GLU A 145 -7.58 -16.83 0.30
CA GLU A 145 -7.14 -16.42 1.64
C GLU A 145 -8.07 -17.01 2.69
N ILE A 146 -7.51 -17.77 3.63
CA ILE A 146 -8.31 -18.50 4.62
C ILE A 146 -8.53 -17.62 5.85
N GLY A 147 -9.70 -16.97 5.93
CA GLY A 147 -10.09 -16.07 7.03
C GLY A 147 -9.46 -14.68 6.97
N ASN A 148 -9.69 -13.92 8.03
CA ASN A 148 -9.19 -12.56 8.24
C ASN A 148 -8.91 -12.35 9.73
N GLU A 149 -7.74 -11.87 10.08
CA GLU A 149 -7.33 -11.49 11.46
C GLU A 149 -7.70 -12.53 12.54
N PRO A 150 -7.40 -13.82 12.35
CA PRO A 150 -7.77 -14.86 13.32
C PRO A 150 -7.10 -14.68 14.68
N ASP A 151 -6.01 -13.92 14.76
CA ASP A 151 -5.32 -13.52 15.98
C ASP A 151 -6.20 -12.62 16.89
N LEU A 152 -7.20 -11.95 16.33
CA LEU A 152 -8.14 -11.10 17.08
C LEU A 152 -9.42 -11.81 17.53
N TYR A 153 -9.73 -13.03 17.09
CA TYR A 153 -11.00 -13.66 17.40
C TYR A 153 -11.19 -13.92 18.92
N SER A 154 -10.11 -14.22 19.64
CA SER A 154 -10.17 -14.35 21.09
C SER A 154 -10.49 -13.03 21.81
N VAL A 155 -10.06 -11.91 21.27
CA VAL A 155 -10.22 -10.56 21.87
C VAL A 155 -11.49 -9.89 21.36
N ASN A 156 -11.63 -9.79 20.03
CA ASN A 156 -12.68 -8.97 19.42
C ASN A 156 -14.01 -9.72 19.25
N ARG A 157 -13.97 -11.07 19.24
CA ARG A 157 -15.16 -11.91 19.02
C ARG A 157 -15.48 -12.82 20.21
N GLY A 158 -14.69 -12.73 21.29
CA GLY A 158 -14.93 -13.47 22.54
C GLY A 158 -14.74 -14.97 22.45
N ASP A 159 -14.06 -15.51 21.43
CA ASP A 159 -13.80 -16.92 21.26
C ASP A 159 -12.34 -17.28 21.55
N ALA A 160 -12.03 -17.50 22.83
CA ALA A 160 -10.69 -17.86 23.30
C ALA A 160 -10.17 -19.20 22.76
N SER A 161 -10.99 -19.99 22.10
CA SER A 161 -10.56 -21.26 21.48
C SER A 161 -9.78 -21.07 20.18
N TRP A 162 -9.75 -19.86 19.60
CA TRP A 162 -8.99 -19.57 18.41
C TRP A 162 -7.50 -19.41 18.75
N THR A 163 -6.76 -20.50 18.58
CA THR A 163 -5.31 -20.55 18.69
C THR A 163 -4.68 -20.70 17.30
N PRO A 164 -3.38 -20.44 17.14
CA PRO A 164 -2.67 -20.67 15.88
C PRO A 164 -2.80 -22.11 15.37
N GLU A 165 -2.86 -23.09 16.28
CA GLU A 165 -3.01 -24.52 15.95
C GLU A 165 -4.40 -24.79 15.40
N ARG A 166 -5.45 -24.33 16.08
CA ARG A 166 -6.83 -24.43 15.56
C ARG A 166 -6.99 -23.77 14.21
N TYR A 167 -6.37 -22.59 14.04
CA TYR A 167 -6.38 -21.93 12.74
C TYR A 167 -5.65 -22.77 11.67
N CYS A 168 -4.49 -23.35 11.99
CA CYS A 168 -3.78 -24.24 11.07
C CYS A 168 -4.63 -25.45 10.66
N ASP A 169 -5.36 -26.07 11.60
CA ASP A 169 -6.27 -27.18 11.29
C ASP A 169 -7.41 -26.75 10.37
N THR A 170 -8.00 -25.57 10.62
CA THR A 170 -9.04 -24.98 9.76
C THR A 170 -8.50 -24.66 8.37
N PHE A 171 -7.32 -24.04 8.29
CA PHE A 171 -6.62 -23.75 7.04
C PHE A 171 -6.41 -25.03 6.22
N ARG A 172 -5.89 -26.08 6.85
CA ARG A 172 -5.66 -27.39 6.22
C ARG A 172 -6.94 -28.00 5.68
N ALA A 173 -8.02 -27.97 6.47
CA ALA A 173 -9.30 -28.56 6.12
C ALA A 173 -9.96 -27.82 4.94
N GLN A 174 -10.03 -26.47 4.96
CA GLN A 174 -10.58 -25.69 3.86
C GLN A 174 -9.72 -25.83 2.59
N ARG A 175 -8.38 -25.78 2.74
CA ARG A 175 -7.46 -26.03 1.63
C ARG A 175 -7.72 -27.37 0.96
N GLN A 176 -7.83 -28.45 1.72
CA GLN A 176 -8.10 -29.78 1.18
C GLN A 176 -9.45 -29.86 0.47
N ALA A 177 -10.46 -29.18 0.99
CA ALA A 177 -11.78 -29.14 0.39
C ALA A 177 -11.80 -28.37 -0.94
N ILE A 178 -11.13 -27.22 -1.02
CA ILE A 178 -10.99 -26.43 -2.25
C ILE A 178 -10.18 -27.21 -3.30
N LEU A 179 -9.08 -27.87 -2.93
CA LEU A 179 -8.25 -28.65 -3.86
C LEU A 179 -9.02 -29.82 -4.55
N LYS A 180 -10.10 -30.33 -3.95
CA LYS A 180 -10.98 -31.31 -4.61
C LYS A 180 -11.78 -30.69 -5.77
N VAL A 181 -11.98 -29.36 -5.76
CA VAL A 181 -12.70 -28.60 -6.78
C VAL A 181 -11.72 -28.01 -7.80
N ASP A 182 -10.64 -27.43 -7.30
CA ASP A 182 -9.57 -26.80 -8.08
C ASP A 182 -8.21 -27.31 -7.61
N PRO A 183 -7.66 -28.34 -8.25
CA PRO A 183 -6.35 -28.91 -7.89
C PRO A 183 -5.18 -27.92 -8.03
N GLY A 184 -5.36 -26.83 -8.80
CA GLY A 184 -4.34 -25.80 -9.00
C GLY A 184 -4.44 -24.60 -8.05
N ALA A 185 -5.42 -24.62 -7.13
CA ALA A 185 -5.66 -23.51 -6.19
C ALA A 185 -4.44 -23.24 -5.31
N LYS A 186 -4.17 -21.94 -5.07
CA LYS A 186 -3.13 -21.44 -4.16
C LYS A 186 -3.78 -20.80 -2.93
N PHE A 187 -3.10 -20.88 -1.79
CA PHE A 187 -3.64 -20.50 -0.50
C PHE A 187 -2.80 -19.45 0.21
N ALA A 188 -3.47 -18.42 0.71
CA ALA A 188 -2.91 -17.31 1.46
C ALA A 188 -3.38 -17.34 2.92
N GLY A 189 -2.58 -16.82 3.80
CA GLY A 189 -2.89 -16.64 5.22
C GLY A 189 -1.62 -16.45 6.06
N PRO A 190 -1.76 -16.18 7.39
CA PRO A 190 -3.01 -16.12 8.16
C PRO A 190 -3.70 -14.75 8.16
N ALA A 191 -3.20 -13.72 7.44
CA ALA A 191 -3.75 -12.36 7.44
C ALA A 191 -3.88 -11.81 8.88
N VAL A 192 -2.81 -11.91 9.69
CA VAL A 192 -2.83 -11.37 11.05
C VAL A 192 -2.98 -9.84 11.04
N SER A 193 -3.64 -9.32 12.07
CA SER A 193 -4.16 -7.95 12.11
C SER A 193 -3.10 -6.83 12.16
N ASN A 194 -1.91 -7.16 12.60
CA ASN A 194 -0.80 -6.21 12.78
C ASN A 194 0.54 -6.94 12.98
N THR A 195 1.59 -6.20 13.28
CA THR A 195 2.94 -6.72 13.51
C THR A 195 3.44 -6.59 14.95
N GLY A 196 2.52 -6.39 15.90
CA GLY A 196 2.79 -6.45 17.33
C GLY A 196 3.05 -7.88 17.81
N ASP A 197 3.57 -8.01 19.03
CA ASP A 197 4.07 -9.30 19.57
C ASP A 197 3.01 -10.40 19.55
N GLY A 198 1.75 -10.10 19.86
CA GLY A 198 0.65 -11.07 19.85
C GLY A 198 0.36 -11.65 18.47
N ALA A 199 0.22 -10.78 17.48
CA ALA A 199 -0.04 -11.15 16.10
C ALA A 199 1.15 -11.89 15.49
N VAL A 200 2.37 -11.44 15.77
CA VAL A 200 3.60 -12.12 15.31
C VAL A 200 3.78 -13.48 15.96
N ASN A 201 3.44 -13.63 17.24
CA ASN A 201 3.45 -14.94 17.88
C ASN A 201 2.43 -15.89 17.23
N PHE A 202 1.22 -15.39 16.91
CA PHE A 202 0.20 -16.16 16.19
C PHE A 202 0.72 -16.62 14.82
N LEU A 203 1.26 -15.68 14.02
CA LEU A 203 1.81 -15.96 12.69
C LEU A 203 2.98 -16.95 12.75
N SER A 204 3.91 -16.79 13.71
CA SER A 204 5.08 -17.67 13.85
C SER A 204 4.68 -19.10 14.20
N ARG A 205 3.69 -19.29 15.09
CA ARG A 205 3.17 -20.62 15.43
C ARG A 205 2.39 -21.22 14.27
N PHE A 206 1.66 -20.42 13.51
CA PHE A 206 1.02 -20.88 12.27
C PHE A 206 2.06 -21.37 11.27
N VAL A 207 3.12 -20.62 11.00
CA VAL A 207 4.20 -21.00 10.07
C VAL A 207 4.88 -22.29 10.54
N LYS A 208 5.15 -22.43 11.83
CA LYS A 208 5.76 -23.64 12.40
C LYS A 208 4.94 -24.91 12.13
N ASN A 209 3.61 -24.79 12.11
CA ASN A 209 2.68 -25.93 11.99
C ASN A 209 2.13 -26.13 10.58
N CYS A 210 2.12 -25.09 9.74
CA CYS A 210 1.47 -25.07 8.43
C CYS A 210 2.33 -24.45 7.31
N GLY A 211 3.64 -24.20 7.54
CA GLY A 211 4.52 -23.57 6.54
C GLY A 211 4.70 -24.38 5.26
N ASP A 212 4.41 -25.69 5.29
CA ASP A 212 4.43 -26.58 4.12
C ASP A 212 3.24 -26.40 3.18
N ILE A 213 2.14 -25.83 3.64
CA ILE A 213 0.88 -25.75 2.90
C ILE A 213 0.41 -24.32 2.60
N VAL A 214 1.09 -23.29 3.11
CA VAL A 214 0.82 -21.89 2.75
C VAL A 214 1.59 -21.51 1.50
N ASP A 215 0.91 -20.91 0.50
CA ASP A 215 1.49 -20.51 -0.78
C ASP A 215 1.78 -19.01 -0.84
N LEU A 216 1.21 -18.21 0.08
CA LEU A 216 1.48 -16.80 0.30
C LEU A 216 1.29 -16.50 1.79
N LEU A 217 2.36 -16.10 2.49
CA LEU A 217 2.25 -15.67 3.89
C LEU A 217 1.73 -14.24 3.95
N THR A 218 0.63 -14.02 4.68
CA THR A 218 -0.03 -12.71 4.70
C THR A 218 -0.17 -12.11 6.09
N TRP A 219 -0.10 -10.77 6.15
CA TRP A 219 -0.35 -9.95 7.35
C TRP A 219 -0.96 -8.61 6.96
N HIS A 220 -1.38 -7.82 7.96
CA HIS A 220 -1.86 -6.45 7.81
C HIS A 220 -0.90 -5.43 8.42
N GLU A 221 -0.89 -4.20 7.87
CA GLU A 221 0.02 -3.15 8.27
C GLU A 221 -0.70 -1.82 8.48
N TYR A 222 -0.87 -1.44 9.75
CA TYR A 222 -1.51 -0.21 10.19
C TYR A 222 -0.69 0.42 11.33
N PRO A 223 0.34 1.22 11.05
CA PRO A 223 1.30 1.64 12.06
C PRO A 223 0.80 2.72 13.02
N THR A 224 -0.32 3.40 12.72
CA THR A 224 -0.84 4.48 13.56
C THR A 224 -2.34 4.36 13.83
N ASP A 225 -2.84 5.26 14.68
CA ASP A 225 -4.27 5.42 14.99
C ASP A 225 -4.81 6.83 14.64
N GLY A 226 -4.03 7.65 13.92
CA GLY A 226 -4.37 9.02 13.55
C GLY A 226 -4.10 10.07 14.63
N THR A 227 -3.46 9.72 15.76
CA THR A 227 -3.16 10.67 16.86
C THR A 227 -1.74 11.23 16.83
N ARG A 228 -0.81 10.58 16.12
CA ARG A 228 0.60 11.00 16.03
C ARG A 228 0.76 12.32 15.30
N SER A 229 1.91 12.97 15.45
CA SER A 229 2.29 14.09 14.59
C SER A 229 2.49 13.62 13.13
N ASP A 230 2.41 14.52 12.17
CA ASP A 230 2.59 14.18 10.74
C ASP A 230 3.98 13.60 10.48
N ALA A 231 5.02 14.16 11.13
CA ALA A 231 6.38 13.67 11.00
C ALA A 231 6.55 12.24 11.52
N GLU A 232 5.98 11.94 12.71
CA GLU A 232 5.98 10.58 13.27
C GLU A 232 5.17 9.62 12.40
N ALA A 233 4.03 10.06 11.88
CA ALA A 233 3.20 9.27 11.00
C ALA A 233 3.94 8.91 9.70
N LEU A 234 4.58 9.89 9.04
CA LEU A 234 5.37 9.63 7.84
C LEU A 234 6.56 8.70 8.14
N SER A 235 7.30 8.96 9.22
CA SER A 235 8.46 8.12 9.60
C SER A 235 8.09 6.67 9.91
N SER A 236 6.83 6.40 10.27
CA SER A 236 6.33 5.06 10.53
C SER A 236 6.39 4.12 9.31
N VAL A 237 6.59 4.64 8.11
CA VAL A 237 6.74 3.80 6.90
C VAL A 237 7.93 2.84 7.00
N SER A 238 8.91 3.12 7.85
CA SER A 238 10.05 2.24 8.13
C SER A 238 9.67 0.87 8.72
N VAL A 239 8.44 0.73 9.25
CA VAL A 239 7.93 -0.57 9.72
C VAL A 239 7.85 -1.59 8.56
N ILE A 240 7.58 -1.13 7.34
CA ILE A 240 7.53 -1.98 6.13
C ILE A 240 8.86 -2.75 5.97
N ASP A 241 9.99 -2.02 6.04
CA ASP A 241 11.32 -2.61 5.85
C ASP A 241 11.65 -3.62 6.95
N ARG A 242 11.27 -3.31 8.19
CA ARG A 242 11.47 -4.18 9.34
C ARG A 242 10.68 -5.47 9.20
N ASP A 243 9.40 -5.36 8.85
CA ASP A 243 8.49 -6.50 8.92
C ASP A 243 8.63 -7.43 7.71
N VAL A 244 8.90 -6.91 6.52
CA VAL A 244 9.28 -7.74 5.37
C VAL A 244 10.54 -8.56 5.68
N LYS A 245 11.58 -7.95 6.24
CA LYS A 245 12.81 -8.66 6.65
C LYS A 245 12.52 -9.71 7.72
N ARG A 246 11.71 -9.36 8.73
CA ARG A 246 11.33 -10.25 9.83
C ARG A 246 10.60 -11.50 9.33
N PHE A 247 9.60 -11.32 8.47
CA PHE A 247 8.80 -12.44 7.98
C PHE A 247 9.53 -13.27 6.93
N ARG A 248 10.44 -12.66 6.15
CA ARG A 248 11.34 -13.41 5.27
C ARG A 248 12.28 -14.29 6.09
N ALA A 249 12.93 -13.74 7.10
CA ALA A 249 13.81 -14.49 7.98
C ALA A 249 13.07 -15.65 8.70
N LEU A 250 11.82 -15.42 9.12
CA LEU A 250 10.98 -16.44 9.73
C LEU A 250 10.68 -17.59 8.76
N LEU A 251 10.35 -17.29 7.50
CA LEU A 251 10.03 -18.30 6.49
C LEU A 251 11.26 -19.12 6.05
N ASP A 252 12.42 -18.49 5.98
CA ASP A 252 13.66 -19.11 5.48
C ASP A 252 14.44 -19.87 6.59
N SER A 253 13.98 -19.78 7.85
CA SER A 253 14.61 -20.47 8.99
C SER A 253 14.03 -21.85 9.20
N GLN A 254 14.89 -22.88 9.24
CA GLN A 254 14.49 -24.25 9.58
C GLN A 254 13.90 -24.36 10.99
N GLU A 255 14.38 -23.55 11.94
CA GLU A 255 13.88 -23.54 13.31
C GLU A 255 12.44 -23.01 13.40
N SER A 256 12.17 -21.92 12.69
CA SER A 256 10.86 -21.22 12.70
C SER A 256 9.85 -21.85 11.75
N ASN A 257 10.32 -22.43 10.65
CA ASN A 257 9.51 -23.01 9.57
C ASN A 257 10.01 -24.41 9.19
N PRO A 258 10.00 -25.37 10.11
CA PRO A 258 10.62 -26.69 9.88
C PRO A 258 10.01 -27.45 8.71
N LEU A 259 8.74 -27.19 8.39
CA LEU A 259 8.00 -27.89 7.33
C LEU A 259 8.12 -27.23 5.95
N GLY A 260 8.44 -25.93 5.89
CA GLY A 260 8.33 -25.16 4.64
C GLY A 260 9.53 -24.25 4.30
N TYR A 261 10.62 -24.24 5.08
CA TYR A 261 11.74 -23.28 4.89
C TYR A 261 12.41 -23.34 3.51
N THR A 262 12.36 -24.49 2.81
CA THR A 262 12.92 -24.64 1.45
C THR A 262 11.97 -24.22 0.34
N ARG A 263 10.74 -23.84 0.66
CA ARG A 263 9.72 -23.49 -0.35
C ARG A 263 9.87 -22.07 -0.89
N HIS A 264 10.60 -21.20 -0.20
CA HIS A 264 10.70 -19.77 -0.52
C HIS A 264 9.33 -19.10 -0.69
N THR A 265 8.41 -19.42 0.23
CA THR A 265 7.02 -18.92 0.19
C THR A 265 6.98 -17.41 0.02
N PRO A 266 6.23 -16.88 -0.95
CA PRO A 266 6.06 -15.44 -1.16
C PRO A 266 5.42 -14.74 0.04
N LEU A 267 5.63 -13.41 0.14
CA LEU A 267 5.07 -12.52 1.15
C LEU A 267 3.95 -11.67 0.56
N GLY A 268 2.90 -11.42 1.36
CA GLY A 268 1.78 -10.55 0.99
C GLY A 268 1.30 -9.68 2.14
N VAL A 269 0.96 -8.42 1.85
CA VAL A 269 0.32 -7.49 2.79
C VAL A 269 -1.11 -7.27 2.33
N THR A 270 -2.06 -8.02 2.90
CA THR A 270 -3.42 -8.09 2.37
C THR A 270 -4.34 -6.99 2.87
N GLU A 271 -3.91 -6.23 3.87
CA GLU A 271 -4.45 -4.90 4.19
C GLU A 271 -3.32 -3.97 4.63
N TYR A 272 -3.33 -2.74 4.18
CA TYR A 272 -2.48 -1.68 4.71
C TYR A 272 -3.07 -0.30 4.47
N SER A 273 -2.88 0.57 5.42
CA SER A 273 -3.00 2.03 5.33
C SER A 273 -2.30 2.65 6.55
N LEU A 274 -2.15 3.99 6.56
CA LEU A 274 -1.40 4.65 7.64
C LEU A 274 -2.07 4.51 9.02
N SER A 275 -3.41 4.43 9.08
CA SER A 275 -4.16 4.31 10.34
C SER A 275 -5.20 3.21 10.26
N TYR A 276 -5.44 2.50 11.37
CA TYR A 276 -6.54 1.52 11.49
C TYR A 276 -7.87 2.16 11.95
N VAL A 277 -7.86 3.43 12.40
CA VAL A 277 -9.05 4.09 12.96
C VAL A 277 -9.84 4.82 11.88
N SER A 278 -10.81 4.13 11.26
CA SER A 278 -11.64 4.65 10.17
C SER A 278 -12.46 5.90 10.51
N ALA A 279 -12.75 6.14 11.79
CA ALA A 279 -13.51 7.30 12.24
C ALA A 279 -12.69 8.62 12.29
N ARG A 280 -11.36 8.53 12.14
CA ARG A 280 -10.46 9.69 12.15
C ARG A 280 -9.97 9.98 10.74
N PRO A 281 -10.30 11.15 10.13
CA PRO A 281 -9.86 11.50 8.78
C PRO A 281 -8.35 11.74 8.69
N ARG A 282 -7.73 12.22 9.76
CA ARG A 282 -6.30 12.49 9.80
C ARG A 282 -5.49 11.22 9.57
N HIS A 283 -4.50 11.32 8.69
CA HIS A 283 -3.63 10.23 8.25
C HIS A 283 -4.31 9.15 7.38
N LEU A 284 -5.57 9.36 6.97
CA LEU A 284 -6.28 8.48 6.04
C LEU A 284 -6.80 9.23 4.81
N SER A 285 -7.50 10.35 5.02
CA SER A 285 -8.10 11.13 3.94
C SER A 285 -7.42 12.51 3.76
N ASP A 286 -6.16 12.62 4.14
CA ASP A 286 -5.34 13.82 4.01
C ASP A 286 -4.08 13.55 3.17
N GLN A 287 -3.31 14.62 2.92
CA GLN A 287 -2.08 14.54 2.14
C GLN A 287 -1.02 13.63 2.78
N VAL A 288 -0.93 13.62 4.12
CA VAL A 288 0.04 12.78 4.85
C VAL A 288 -0.24 11.31 4.62
N GLY A 289 -1.51 10.90 4.70
CA GLY A 289 -1.94 9.54 4.39
C GLY A 289 -1.65 9.14 2.94
N ALA A 290 -1.84 10.06 2.00
CA ALA A 290 -1.56 9.84 0.58
C ALA A 290 -0.07 9.62 0.30
N LEU A 291 0.80 10.45 0.86
CA LEU A 291 2.26 10.33 0.69
C LEU A 291 2.77 9.03 1.34
N TRP A 292 2.28 8.71 2.55
CA TRP A 292 2.65 7.46 3.20
C TRP A 292 2.21 6.24 2.39
N ALA A 293 0.99 6.25 1.84
CA ALA A 293 0.46 5.12 1.06
C ALA A 293 1.30 4.88 -0.21
N ALA A 294 1.70 5.94 -0.91
CA ALA A 294 2.58 5.83 -2.07
C ALA A 294 3.95 5.26 -1.70
N GLU A 295 4.57 5.77 -0.65
CA GLU A 295 5.86 5.30 -0.15
C GLU A 295 5.80 3.85 0.32
N ALA A 296 4.80 3.49 1.13
CA ALA A 296 4.63 2.12 1.61
C ALA A 296 4.49 1.13 0.45
N THR A 297 3.67 1.47 -0.56
CA THR A 297 3.45 0.62 -1.73
C THR A 297 4.74 0.45 -2.54
N ALA A 298 5.49 1.52 -2.79
CA ALA A 298 6.74 1.45 -3.53
C ALA A 298 7.77 0.59 -2.78
N ARG A 299 7.92 0.77 -1.46
CA ARG A 299 8.81 -0.06 -0.62
C ARG A 299 8.43 -1.53 -0.63
N LEU A 300 7.14 -1.86 -0.50
CA LEU A 300 6.66 -3.24 -0.59
C LEU A 300 7.05 -3.88 -1.93
N ALA A 301 6.88 -3.15 -3.04
CA ALA A 301 7.24 -3.64 -4.36
C ALA A 301 8.76 -3.86 -4.51
N GLU A 302 9.59 -2.90 -4.08
CA GLU A 302 11.05 -2.95 -4.16
C GLU A 302 11.68 -4.04 -3.29
N GLN A 303 11.01 -4.41 -2.18
CA GLN A 303 11.45 -5.48 -1.30
C GLN A 303 10.95 -6.88 -1.72
N GLY A 304 10.31 -6.99 -2.89
CA GLY A 304 9.89 -8.28 -3.45
C GLY A 304 8.67 -8.89 -2.75
N VAL A 305 7.84 -8.08 -2.11
CA VAL A 305 6.49 -8.52 -1.70
C VAL A 305 5.71 -8.82 -2.96
N SER A 306 5.04 -9.97 -3.01
CA SER A 306 4.37 -10.44 -4.23
C SER A 306 2.95 -9.94 -4.39
N VAL A 307 2.28 -9.60 -3.28
CA VAL A 307 0.91 -9.11 -3.23
C VAL A 307 0.81 -8.04 -2.15
N ALA A 308 0.18 -6.90 -2.48
CA ALA A 308 -0.26 -5.96 -1.46
C ALA A 308 -1.64 -5.40 -1.84
N ALA A 309 -2.53 -5.20 -0.86
CA ALA A 309 -3.86 -4.69 -1.10
C ALA A 309 -4.16 -3.51 -0.17
N TYR A 310 -4.10 -2.29 -0.71
CA TYR A 310 -4.45 -1.08 0.03
C TYR A 310 -5.90 -1.14 0.54
N PHE A 311 -6.15 -0.69 1.75
CA PHE A 311 -7.49 -0.67 2.33
C PHE A 311 -8.08 0.75 2.25
N ALA A 312 -8.97 1.06 1.24
CA ALA A 312 -9.55 0.17 0.23
C ALA A 312 -9.87 0.97 -1.06
N LEU A 313 -10.47 0.34 -2.08
CA LEU A 313 -10.99 1.10 -3.25
C LEU A 313 -11.99 2.17 -2.82
N GLN A 314 -13.04 1.77 -2.07
CA GLN A 314 -14.01 2.66 -1.43
C GLN A 314 -14.23 2.21 0.01
N ALA A 315 -14.55 3.13 0.91
CA ALA A 315 -14.90 2.76 2.27
C ALA A 315 -15.77 3.80 2.96
N THR A 316 -16.49 3.36 4.00
CA THR A 316 -17.08 4.22 5.00
C THR A 316 -15.99 4.82 5.88
N GLY A 317 -16.30 5.92 6.57
CA GLY A 317 -15.30 6.60 7.38
C GLY A 317 -14.21 7.23 6.51
N ALA A 318 -12.98 7.22 6.99
CA ALA A 318 -11.86 7.91 6.33
C ALA A 318 -11.00 7.02 5.41
N HIS A 319 -11.18 5.71 5.42
CA HIS A 319 -10.49 4.80 4.51
C HIS A 319 -10.98 4.93 3.05
N GLY A 320 -10.20 4.41 2.12
CA GLY A 320 -10.56 4.33 0.69
C GLY A 320 -9.90 5.40 -0.17
N LEU A 321 -9.80 5.10 -1.47
CA LEU A 321 -9.36 6.06 -2.50
C LEU A 321 -10.45 7.10 -2.78
N VAL A 322 -11.70 6.66 -2.69
CA VAL A 322 -12.91 7.50 -2.78
C VAL A 322 -13.85 7.09 -1.64
N ASP A 323 -14.72 8.01 -1.22
CA ASP A 323 -15.79 7.66 -0.28
C ASP A 323 -16.96 6.93 -0.99
N LEU A 324 -17.98 6.51 -0.24
CA LEU A 324 -19.14 5.82 -0.81
C LEU A 324 -20.03 6.72 -1.68
N ALA A 325 -19.88 8.04 -1.62
CA ALA A 325 -20.52 8.98 -2.52
C ALA A 325 -19.71 9.22 -3.80
N GLY A 326 -18.56 8.56 -3.95
CA GLY A 326 -17.67 8.71 -5.09
C GLY A 326 -16.76 9.94 -5.02
N ILE A 327 -16.63 10.59 -3.84
CA ILE A 327 -15.77 11.76 -3.68
C ILE A 327 -14.31 11.30 -3.55
N PRO A 328 -13.41 11.75 -4.45
CA PRO A 328 -12.00 11.40 -4.41
C PRO A 328 -11.30 11.91 -3.14
N ARG A 329 -10.34 11.13 -2.65
CA ARG A 329 -9.45 11.50 -1.55
C ARG A 329 -8.02 11.70 -2.06
N PRO A 330 -7.14 12.39 -1.32
CA PRO A 330 -5.75 12.59 -1.70
C PRO A 330 -5.02 11.28 -2.08
N THR A 331 -5.35 10.17 -1.45
CA THR A 331 -4.81 8.83 -1.76
C THR A 331 -5.10 8.38 -3.19
N LEU A 332 -6.25 8.74 -3.79
CA LEU A 332 -6.53 8.44 -5.20
C LEU A 332 -5.45 9.04 -6.11
N TYR A 333 -5.13 10.31 -5.90
CA TYR A 333 -4.17 11.04 -6.72
C TYR A 333 -2.73 10.55 -6.55
N ALA A 334 -2.38 10.11 -5.34
CA ALA A 334 -1.09 9.46 -5.08
C ALA A 334 -0.99 8.14 -5.86
N PHE A 335 -2.02 7.29 -5.84
CA PHE A 335 -2.05 6.05 -6.63
C PHE A 335 -2.10 6.28 -8.14
N GLN A 336 -2.69 7.38 -8.62
CA GLN A 336 -2.60 7.78 -10.03
C GLN A 336 -1.15 8.06 -10.46
N GLN A 337 -0.29 8.60 -9.59
CA GLN A 337 1.13 8.74 -9.90
C GLN A 337 1.87 7.40 -9.75
N LEU A 338 1.57 6.65 -8.69
CA LEU A 338 2.22 5.39 -8.36
C LEU A 338 2.01 4.31 -9.46
N ARG A 339 0.86 4.26 -10.12
CA ARG A 339 0.56 3.29 -11.20
C ARG A 339 1.58 3.29 -12.34
N HIS A 340 2.37 4.36 -12.48
CA HIS A 340 3.42 4.49 -13.47
C HIS A 340 4.78 3.93 -13.03
N LEU A 341 4.88 3.45 -11.80
CA LEU A 341 6.07 2.77 -11.29
C LEU A 341 6.03 1.30 -11.75
N THR A 342 6.33 1.07 -13.02
CA THR A 342 6.20 -0.23 -13.70
C THR A 342 7.54 -0.73 -14.24
N GLY A 343 7.65 -2.05 -14.46
CA GLY A 343 8.84 -2.69 -15.00
C GLY A 343 9.86 -3.05 -13.92
N GLU A 344 11.09 -2.59 -14.08
CA GLU A 344 12.20 -2.90 -13.16
C GLU A 344 12.52 -1.73 -12.25
N GLY A 345 12.36 -1.91 -10.94
CA GLY A 345 12.83 -0.97 -9.93
C GLY A 345 14.34 -0.80 -9.98
N ARG A 346 14.81 0.44 -9.89
CA ARG A 346 16.23 0.81 -9.88
C ARG A 346 16.53 1.58 -8.59
N PRO A 347 17.57 1.23 -7.82
CA PRO A 347 17.93 2.01 -6.65
C PRO A 347 18.25 3.46 -7.05
N LEU A 348 17.55 4.39 -6.43
CA LEU A 348 17.71 5.82 -6.61
C LEU A 348 17.88 6.47 -5.24
N THR A 349 18.87 7.32 -5.10
CA THR A 349 19.17 8.03 -3.86
C THR A 349 19.38 9.51 -4.11
N SER A 350 19.25 10.30 -3.06
CA SER A 350 19.62 11.70 -3.04
C SER A 350 20.43 12.03 -1.79
N ASP A 351 21.11 13.17 -1.80
CA ASP A 351 21.81 13.76 -0.66
C ASP A 351 20.88 14.55 0.27
N ASP A 352 19.58 14.63 -0.05
CA ASP A 352 18.57 15.26 0.80
C ASP A 352 17.70 14.18 1.51
N PRO A 353 17.79 14.07 2.85
CA PRO A 353 17.03 13.08 3.61
C PRO A 353 15.52 13.35 3.70
N ALA A 354 15.06 14.56 3.35
CA ALA A 354 13.63 14.88 3.30
C ALA A 354 12.93 14.32 2.06
N LEU A 355 13.70 13.81 1.10
CA LEU A 355 13.17 13.25 -0.14
C LEU A 355 13.13 11.72 -0.07
N TRP A 356 11.96 11.14 -0.33
CA TRP A 356 11.83 9.72 -0.66
C TRP A 356 11.83 9.56 -2.17
N LEU A 357 12.60 8.61 -2.66
CA LEU A 357 12.85 8.45 -4.09
C LEU A 357 12.66 7.01 -4.54
N HIS A 358 11.89 6.82 -5.61
CA HIS A 358 11.72 5.55 -6.27
C HIS A 358 11.93 5.71 -7.76
N ALA A 359 12.52 4.72 -8.41
CA ALA A 359 12.69 4.71 -9.85
C ALA A 359 12.33 3.35 -10.44
N ALA A 360 11.63 3.37 -11.58
CA ALA A 360 11.33 2.17 -12.33
C ALA A 360 11.60 2.37 -13.82
N GLN A 361 12.21 1.37 -14.46
CA GLN A 361 12.54 1.40 -15.87
C GLN A 361 11.67 0.43 -16.65
N GLU A 362 11.01 0.93 -17.69
CA GLU A 362 10.29 0.13 -18.66
C GLU A 362 10.75 0.49 -20.08
N GLY A 363 11.50 -0.39 -20.70
CA GLY A 363 12.13 -0.11 -22.00
C GLY A 363 13.10 1.09 -21.93
N ALA A 364 12.84 2.10 -22.76
CA ALA A 364 13.65 3.33 -22.80
C ALA A 364 13.20 4.39 -21.80
N LEU A 365 12.08 4.19 -21.12
CA LEU A 365 11.53 5.15 -20.16
C LEU A 365 11.95 4.80 -18.74
N LEU A 366 12.32 5.82 -17.97
CA LEU A 366 12.55 5.76 -16.53
C LEU A 366 11.56 6.70 -15.86
N THR A 367 10.70 6.14 -15.03
CA THR A 367 9.81 6.88 -14.14
C THR A 367 10.48 7.07 -12.79
N VAL A 368 10.54 8.30 -12.30
CA VAL A 368 11.01 8.63 -10.96
C VAL A 368 9.84 9.20 -10.17
N LEU A 369 9.62 8.70 -8.97
CA LEU A 369 8.75 9.30 -7.97
C LEU A 369 9.62 9.96 -6.90
N ALA A 370 9.43 11.26 -6.70
CA ALA A 370 10.11 12.06 -5.69
C ALA A 370 9.07 12.64 -4.73
N THR A 371 9.09 12.19 -3.48
CA THR A 371 8.22 12.68 -2.41
C THR A 371 8.99 13.65 -1.52
N ASN A 372 8.53 14.90 -1.43
CA ASN A 372 8.99 15.82 -0.42
C ASN A 372 8.15 15.65 0.85
N THR A 373 8.77 15.20 1.93
CA THR A 373 8.11 14.96 3.22
C THR A 373 8.14 16.17 4.15
N ALA A 374 8.91 17.21 3.81
CA ALA A 374 9.07 18.42 4.61
C ALA A 374 7.85 19.36 4.49
N THR A 375 7.78 20.34 5.36
CA THR A 375 6.77 21.42 5.38
C THR A 375 7.18 22.65 4.54
N GLU A 376 8.36 22.61 3.93
CA GLU A 376 8.91 23.62 3.01
C GLU A 376 9.24 22.98 1.66
N ALA A 377 9.42 23.83 0.66
CA ALA A 377 9.86 23.38 -0.66
C ALA A 377 11.34 22.98 -0.64
N HIS A 378 11.68 21.90 -1.36
CA HIS A 378 13.06 21.43 -1.51
C HIS A 378 13.48 21.45 -2.98
N PRO A 379 14.61 22.11 -3.31
CA PRO A 379 15.11 22.15 -4.67
C PRO A 379 15.76 20.81 -5.05
N LEU A 380 15.36 20.26 -6.22
CA LEU A 380 15.88 19.01 -6.77
C LEU A 380 16.54 19.29 -8.12
N SER A 381 17.78 18.84 -8.31
CA SER A 381 18.41 18.78 -9.63
C SER A 381 17.72 17.69 -10.46
N THR A 382 17.21 18.06 -11.63
CA THR A 382 16.59 17.09 -12.55
C THR A 382 17.60 16.41 -13.47
N ALA A 383 18.89 16.72 -13.34
CA ALA A 383 19.93 16.10 -14.13
C ALA A 383 20.16 14.64 -13.72
N LEU A 384 20.12 13.74 -14.71
CA LEU A 384 20.37 12.32 -14.50
C LEU A 384 21.25 11.80 -15.65
N PRO A 385 22.51 11.38 -15.39
CA PRO A 385 23.44 10.95 -16.42
C PRO A 385 22.87 9.85 -17.32
N GLY A 386 22.96 10.01 -18.64
CA GLY A 386 22.45 9.05 -19.63
C GLY A 386 20.92 9.12 -19.87
N TYR A 387 20.23 10.10 -19.26
CA TYR A 387 18.80 10.27 -19.41
C TYR A 387 18.43 11.72 -19.69
N GLN A 388 17.34 11.91 -20.44
CA GLN A 388 16.74 13.21 -20.72
C GLN A 388 15.38 13.29 -20.04
N LEU A 389 15.17 14.29 -19.19
CA LEU A 389 13.83 14.61 -18.66
C LEU A 389 12.90 15.00 -19.81
N ILE A 390 11.77 14.31 -19.93
CA ILE A 390 10.76 14.55 -20.98
C ILE A 390 9.43 15.07 -20.44
N GLY A 391 9.21 15.01 -19.12
CA GLY A 391 8.02 15.56 -18.48
C GLY A 391 7.92 15.18 -17.00
N GLY A 392 6.88 15.72 -16.36
CA GLY A 392 6.59 15.39 -14.98
C GLY A 392 5.25 15.95 -14.53
N LYS A 393 4.78 15.50 -13.38
CA LYS A 393 3.54 15.95 -12.73
C LYS A 393 3.74 15.98 -11.23
N THR A 394 3.32 17.08 -10.59
CA THR A 394 3.36 17.21 -9.14
C THR A 394 1.96 17.16 -8.56
N PHE A 395 1.79 16.35 -7.54
CA PHE A 395 0.60 16.23 -6.71
C PHE A 395 0.86 16.91 -5.36
N THR A 396 -0.03 17.84 -4.99
CA THR A 396 -0.08 18.49 -3.67
C THR A 396 -1.52 18.52 -3.19
N GLU A 397 -1.74 18.87 -1.94
CA GLU A 397 -3.08 19.06 -1.38
C GLU A 397 -3.94 20.07 -2.17
N LYS A 398 -3.30 20.98 -2.89
CA LYS A 398 -3.96 22.07 -3.65
C LYS A 398 -4.18 21.75 -5.13
N THR A 399 -3.52 20.74 -5.69
CA THR A 399 -3.51 20.45 -7.14
C THR A 399 -4.19 19.12 -7.46
N VAL A 400 -5.36 18.89 -6.88
CA VAL A 400 -6.07 17.62 -6.88
C VAL A 400 -6.84 17.29 -8.17
N GLU A 401 -7.03 18.22 -9.11
CA GLU A 401 -8.05 18.05 -10.18
C GLU A 401 -7.48 17.93 -11.60
N GLU A 402 -6.19 17.94 -11.81
CA GLU A 402 -5.66 17.91 -13.17
C GLU A 402 -5.58 16.49 -13.73
N GLU A 403 -6.33 16.26 -14.80
CA GLU A 403 -6.21 15.10 -15.67
C GLU A 403 -4.76 14.93 -16.18
N ASP A 404 -4.46 13.77 -16.69
CA ASP A 404 -3.18 13.15 -17.10
C ASP A 404 -2.25 13.97 -18.03
N ASP A 405 -2.44 15.27 -18.15
CA ASP A 405 -1.56 16.13 -18.92
C ASP A 405 -0.22 16.30 -18.19
N MET A 406 0.80 15.64 -18.71
CA MET A 406 2.17 15.87 -18.30
C MET A 406 2.50 17.34 -18.52
N VAL A 407 2.40 18.14 -17.46
CA VAL A 407 2.88 19.53 -17.50
C VAL A 407 4.33 19.47 -17.95
N ARG A 408 4.66 20.16 -19.03
CA ARG A 408 6.05 20.35 -19.45
C ARG A 408 6.73 21.16 -18.35
N LEU A 409 7.39 20.43 -17.44
CA LEU A 409 8.28 21.08 -16.50
C LEU A 409 9.35 21.81 -17.31
N PRO A 410 9.76 23.04 -16.94
CA PRO A 410 10.83 23.70 -17.60
C PRO A 410 12.04 22.76 -17.61
N LEU A 411 12.51 22.41 -18.82
CA LEU A 411 13.73 21.63 -19.03
C LEU A 411 14.91 22.46 -18.56
N GLY A 412 15.18 22.46 -17.29
CA GLY A 412 16.22 23.28 -16.71
C GLY A 412 16.62 22.73 -15.34
N ALA A 413 17.82 22.93 -14.99
CA ALA A 413 18.63 22.26 -14.00
C ALA A 413 17.99 22.00 -12.62
N THR A 414 16.96 22.72 -12.20
CA THR A 414 16.41 22.62 -10.85
C THR A 414 14.89 22.74 -10.85
N LEU A 415 14.24 21.88 -10.06
CA LEU A 415 12.80 21.87 -9.79
C LEU A 415 12.59 22.04 -8.28
N ASP A 416 11.81 23.02 -7.88
CA ASP A 416 11.37 23.14 -6.50
C ASP A 416 10.22 22.17 -6.25
N LEU A 417 10.46 21.14 -5.45
CA LEU A 417 9.44 20.21 -4.98
C LEU A 417 8.63 20.88 -3.87
N PRO A 418 7.33 21.14 -4.06
CA PRO A 418 6.52 21.79 -3.03
C PRO A 418 6.51 21.03 -1.70
N ALA A 419 6.21 21.71 -0.60
CA ALA A 419 5.98 21.08 0.68
C ALA A 419 4.93 19.96 0.58
N ARG A 420 5.17 18.82 1.24
CA ARG A 420 4.22 17.69 1.29
C ARG A 420 3.71 17.31 -0.10
N SER A 421 4.61 17.08 -1.05
CA SER A 421 4.27 16.77 -2.44
C SER A 421 4.80 15.41 -2.90
N LEU A 422 4.15 14.86 -3.91
CA LEU A 422 4.62 13.73 -4.70
C LEU A 422 4.78 14.17 -6.15
N THR A 423 6.00 14.12 -6.68
CA THR A 423 6.32 14.48 -8.05
C THR A 423 6.74 13.26 -8.84
N ARG A 424 6.07 13.02 -9.95
CA ARG A 424 6.49 12.05 -10.96
C ARG A 424 7.29 12.75 -12.03
N LEU A 425 8.51 12.28 -12.27
CA LEU A 425 9.37 12.70 -13.38
C LEU A 425 9.50 11.55 -14.36
N VAL A 426 9.47 11.84 -15.65
CA VAL A 426 9.64 10.86 -16.71
C VAL A 426 10.87 11.22 -17.54
N TYR A 427 11.78 10.26 -17.62
CA TYR A 427 13.00 10.38 -18.36
C TYR A 427 13.02 9.40 -19.54
N LYS A 428 13.73 9.78 -20.60
CA LYS A 428 14.05 8.91 -21.73
C LYS A 428 15.55 8.65 -21.75
N ARG A 429 15.94 7.39 -21.86
CA ARG A 429 17.35 6.99 -22.03
C ARG A 429 17.88 7.56 -23.34
N GLN A 430 19.08 8.17 -23.29
CA GLN A 430 19.79 8.74 -24.45
C GLN A 430 20.56 7.69 -25.23
#